data_b93817c4a9f711b0390375df0d776de4
#
_entry.id   b93817c4a9f711b0390375df0d776de4
#
_cell.length_a   1.000
_cell.length_b   1.000
_cell.length_c   1.000
_cell.angle_alpha   90.00
_cell.angle_beta   90.00
_cell.angle_gamma   90.00
#
_symmetry.space_group_name_H-M   'P 1'
#
loop_
_entity.id
_entity.type
_entity.pdbx_description
1 polymer ?
#
loop_
_entity_poly.entity_id
_entity_poly.type
_entity_poly.pdbx_seq_one_letter_code
_entity_poly.pdbx_strand_id
1 'polypeptide(L)'
;MTYVEEAVSFVCEGDTLWGILACPETPAETAIVVIVGGPQYRVGSHRQFVLLSRELASAGYAVLRFDYRGMGDSEGAQRTFDNVSSDIGAAIGILQQRVPSVKHVALWGLCDGASAALLYFHETHDPRVNGLCLLNPWIRSEASLAKTQVKHYYGRRLMQKEFWYKLASGKVTLRAVVGFVQKTRLAAARSNQES
;
A
#
# COMPACT_ATOMS: atom_id res chain seq x y z
N MET A 1 28.16 -2.11 9.11
CA MET A 1 28.45 -3.29 8.29
C MET A 1 28.53 -2.91 6.82
N THR A 2 29.37 -3.61 6.04
CA THR A 2 29.37 -3.46 4.57
C THR A 2 28.18 -4.20 4.00
N TYR A 3 27.50 -3.63 3.00
CA TYR A 3 26.37 -4.25 2.31
C TYR A 3 26.43 -3.93 0.81
N VAL A 4 25.72 -4.71 0.02
CA VAL A 4 25.56 -4.51 -1.42
C VAL A 4 24.09 -4.28 -1.74
N GLU A 5 23.79 -3.36 -2.66
CA GLU A 5 22.45 -3.19 -3.22
C GLU A 5 22.41 -3.79 -4.64
N GLU A 6 21.45 -4.68 -4.90
CA GLU A 6 21.22 -5.25 -6.22
C GLU A 6 19.77 -5.10 -6.64
N ALA A 7 19.54 -4.91 -7.94
CA ALA A 7 18.21 -4.98 -8.53
C ALA A 7 17.80 -6.45 -8.66
N VAL A 8 16.59 -6.76 -8.20
CA VAL A 8 15.99 -8.09 -8.32
C VAL A 8 14.67 -8.02 -9.06
N SER A 9 14.43 -8.98 -9.94
CA SER A 9 13.15 -9.18 -10.57
C SER A 9 12.57 -10.53 -10.18
N PHE A 10 11.25 -10.62 -10.08
CA PHE A 10 10.53 -11.84 -9.77
C PHE A 10 9.12 -11.80 -10.35
N VAL A 11 8.51 -12.97 -10.54
CA VAL A 11 7.20 -13.07 -11.16
C VAL A 11 6.11 -13.25 -10.10
N CYS A 12 5.00 -12.52 -10.26
CA CYS A 12 3.78 -12.71 -9.49
C CYS A 12 2.58 -12.76 -10.44
N GLU A 13 1.87 -13.86 -10.47
CA GLU A 13 0.67 -14.08 -11.31
C GLU A 13 0.87 -13.74 -12.80
N GLY A 14 2.08 -13.94 -13.33
CA GLY A 14 2.44 -13.71 -14.72
C GLY A 14 3.05 -12.33 -15.00
N ASP A 15 2.98 -11.39 -14.08
CA ASP A 15 3.58 -10.06 -14.20
C ASP A 15 4.98 -10.03 -13.54
N THR A 16 5.90 -9.24 -14.12
CA THR A 16 7.25 -9.03 -13.59
C THR A 16 7.26 -7.90 -12.57
N LEU A 17 7.71 -8.19 -11.36
CA LEU A 17 7.90 -7.21 -10.29
C LEU A 17 9.38 -6.86 -10.13
N TRP A 18 9.64 -5.63 -9.73
CA TRP A 18 10.98 -5.11 -9.51
C TRP A 18 11.20 -4.68 -8.07
N GLY A 19 12.36 -5.03 -7.55
CA GLY A 19 12.80 -4.63 -6.21
C GLY A 19 14.29 -4.30 -6.15
N ILE A 20 14.70 -3.77 -5.02
CA ILE A 20 16.12 -3.61 -4.66
C ILE A 20 16.34 -4.35 -3.35
N LEU A 21 17.26 -5.27 -3.38
CA LEU A 21 17.74 -6.01 -2.22
C LEU A 21 19.02 -5.34 -1.71
N ALA A 22 19.00 -4.85 -0.47
CA ALA A 22 20.19 -4.44 0.26
C ALA A 22 20.57 -5.59 1.18
N CYS A 23 21.71 -6.23 0.92
CA CYS A 23 22.17 -7.41 1.64
C CYS A 23 23.54 -7.17 2.28
N PRO A 24 23.68 -7.26 3.61
CA PRO A 24 24.97 -7.24 4.26
C PRO A 24 25.75 -8.54 4.00
N GLU A 25 27.08 -8.51 4.16
CA GLU A 25 27.94 -9.69 3.98
C GLU A 25 27.54 -10.85 4.89
N THR A 26 27.08 -10.53 6.09
CA THR A 26 26.61 -11.52 7.07
C THR A 26 25.22 -11.11 7.56
N PRO A 27 24.14 -11.48 6.83
CA PRO A 27 22.80 -11.09 7.20
C PRO A 27 22.28 -11.84 8.42
N ALA A 28 21.51 -11.16 9.24
CA ALA A 28 20.74 -11.76 10.32
C ALA A 28 19.74 -12.79 9.79
N GLU A 29 19.28 -13.71 10.64
CA GLU A 29 18.25 -14.70 10.29
C GLU A 29 16.86 -14.05 10.03
N THR A 30 16.64 -12.82 10.46
CA THR A 30 15.45 -12.02 10.16
C THR A 30 15.79 -10.97 9.10
N ALA A 31 15.00 -10.93 8.04
CA ALA A 31 15.08 -9.88 7.02
C ALA A 31 13.85 -8.96 7.08
N ILE A 32 13.90 -7.88 6.33
CA ILE A 32 12.82 -6.88 6.31
C ILE A 32 12.31 -6.73 4.88
N VAL A 33 10.99 -6.79 4.70
CA VAL A 33 10.32 -6.42 3.46
C VAL A 33 9.60 -5.09 3.66
N VAL A 34 9.98 -4.09 2.88
CA VAL A 34 9.37 -2.76 2.89
C VAL A 34 8.21 -2.75 1.92
N ILE A 35 7.00 -2.62 2.44
CA ILE A 35 5.76 -2.55 1.69
C ILE A 35 5.42 -1.09 1.45
N VAL A 36 5.41 -0.71 0.18
CA VAL A 36 5.15 0.67 -0.25
C VAL A 36 3.64 0.95 -0.21
N GLY A 37 3.26 2.13 0.25
CA GLY A 37 1.86 2.53 0.34
C GLY A 37 1.54 3.76 -0.51
N GLY A 38 0.28 3.85 -0.94
CA GLY A 38 -0.23 4.97 -1.73
C GLY A 38 0.43 5.12 -3.10
N PRO A 39 0.47 6.31 -3.68
CA PRO A 39 1.05 6.57 -4.99
C PRO A 39 2.58 6.73 -4.92
N GLN A 40 3.24 5.91 -4.12
CA GLN A 40 4.70 5.89 -3.98
C GLN A 40 5.25 4.61 -4.62
N TYR A 41 6.53 4.61 -4.94
CA TYR A 41 7.28 3.45 -5.40
C TYR A 41 8.44 3.16 -4.44
N ARG A 42 9.18 2.08 -4.67
CA ARG A 42 10.23 1.53 -3.78
C ARG A 42 11.28 2.52 -3.26
N VAL A 43 11.38 3.72 -3.83
CA VAL A 43 12.29 4.77 -3.37
C VAL A 43 11.71 5.56 -2.20
N GLY A 44 10.40 5.78 -2.24
CA GLY A 44 9.66 6.59 -1.28
C GLY A 44 9.88 8.09 -1.46
N SER A 45 9.02 8.88 -0.82
CA SER A 45 9.16 10.34 -0.80
C SER A 45 10.50 10.73 -0.19
N HIS A 46 11.21 11.67 -0.82
CA HIS A 46 12.55 12.10 -0.39
C HIS A 46 13.54 10.93 -0.15
N ARG A 47 13.40 9.83 -0.88
CA ARG A 47 14.21 8.60 -0.74
C ARG A 47 14.11 7.94 0.64
N GLN A 48 13.02 8.12 1.35
CA GLN A 48 12.87 7.62 2.73
C GLN A 48 13.06 6.10 2.81
N PHE A 49 12.53 5.32 1.86
CA PHE A 49 12.68 3.86 1.88
C PHE A 49 14.10 3.41 1.48
N VAL A 50 14.78 4.20 0.65
CA VAL A 50 16.21 3.96 0.34
C VAL A 50 17.06 4.18 1.58
N LEU A 51 16.86 5.28 2.29
CA LEU A 51 17.61 5.61 3.50
C LEU A 51 17.34 4.57 4.61
N LEU A 52 16.08 4.23 4.84
CA LEU A 52 15.69 3.19 5.79
C LEU A 52 16.36 1.84 5.45
N SER A 53 16.28 1.42 4.19
CA SER A 53 16.85 0.15 3.73
C SER A 53 18.38 0.11 3.98
N ARG A 54 19.09 1.20 3.72
CA ARG A 54 20.53 1.32 3.92
C ARG A 54 20.93 1.29 5.39
N GLU A 55 20.19 2.00 6.24
CA GLU A 55 20.40 1.98 7.69
C GLU A 55 20.21 0.57 8.27
N LEU A 56 19.13 -0.10 7.87
CA LEU A 56 18.86 -1.45 8.32
C LEU A 56 19.88 -2.47 7.78
N ALA A 57 20.35 -2.31 6.53
CA ALA A 57 21.40 -3.15 5.97
C ALA A 57 22.74 -2.91 6.68
N SER A 58 23.08 -1.67 7.01
CA SER A 58 24.26 -1.33 7.83
C SER A 58 24.18 -1.94 9.24
N ALA A 59 22.98 -2.12 9.77
CA ALA A 59 22.71 -2.78 11.05
C ALA A 59 22.70 -4.32 10.96
N GLY A 60 22.90 -4.90 9.76
CA GLY A 60 23.03 -6.36 9.57
C GLY A 60 21.77 -7.06 9.09
N TYR A 61 20.73 -6.36 8.69
CA TYR A 61 19.50 -6.97 8.17
C TYR A 61 19.49 -6.95 6.64
N ALA A 62 19.15 -8.06 6.00
CA ALA A 62 18.77 -8.05 4.59
C ALA A 62 17.43 -7.33 4.41
N VAL A 63 17.36 -6.40 3.45
CA VAL A 63 16.15 -5.57 3.24
C VAL A 63 15.75 -5.60 1.78
N LEU A 64 14.52 -6.00 1.50
CA LEU A 64 13.91 -5.90 0.18
C LEU A 64 12.86 -4.78 0.18
N ARG A 65 13.05 -3.80 -0.70
CA ARG A 65 12.04 -2.80 -1.07
C ARG A 65 11.63 -3.04 -2.51
N PHE A 66 10.34 -3.16 -2.79
CA PHE A 66 9.85 -3.54 -4.10
C PHE A 66 8.61 -2.72 -4.50
N ASP A 67 8.34 -2.73 -5.80
CA ASP A 67 7.11 -2.20 -6.35
C ASP A 67 6.14 -3.36 -6.61
N TYR A 68 4.92 -3.30 -6.09
CA TYR A 68 3.91 -4.28 -6.43
C TYR A 68 3.29 -4.01 -7.80
N ARG A 69 2.50 -4.93 -8.33
CA ARG A 69 1.92 -4.85 -9.68
C ARG A 69 1.26 -3.50 -9.95
N GLY A 70 1.56 -2.91 -11.12
CA GLY A 70 1.04 -1.62 -11.55
C GLY A 70 1.62 -0.41 -10.84
N MET A 71 2.71 -0.58 -10.09
CA MET A 71 3.43 0.50 -9.41
C MET A 71 4.89 0.56 -9.87
N GLY A 72 5.47 1.77 -9.87
CA GLY A 72 6.87 2.01 -10.21
C GLY A 72 7.28 1.41 -11.56
N ASP A 73 8.25 0.49 -11.53
CA ASP A 73 8.73 -0.22 -12.72
C ASP A 73 8.12 -1.63 -12.87
N SER A 74 7.24 -2.05 -11.96
CA SER A 74 6.59 -3.35 -12.01
C SER A 74 5.44 -3.37 -13.01
N GLU A 75 5.31 -4.51 -13.71
CA GLU A 75 4.24 -4.74 -14.69
C GLU A 75 2.87 -4.93 -14.02
N GLY A 76 1.85 -5.12 -14.86
CA GLY A 76 0.50 -5.44 -14.43
C GLY A 76 -0.41 -4.24 -14.23
N ALA A 77 -1.65 -4.49 -13.86
CA ALA A 77 -2.64 -3.46 -13.58
C ALA A 77 -2.45 -2.87 -12.18
N GLN A 78 -2.73 -1.58 -12.05
CA GLN A 78 -2.66 -0.89 -10.75
C GLN A 78 -3.51 -1.59 -9.69
N ARG A 79 -2.91 -1.83 -8.54
CA ARG A 79 -3.53 -2.49 -7.37
C ARG A 79 -3.79 -1.48 -6.25
N THR A 80 -4.79 -1.80 -5.45
CA THR A 80 -5.03 -1.14 -4.16
C THR A 80 -4.39 -1.96 -3.04
N PHE A 81 -4.14 -1.36 -1.90
CA PHE A 81 -3.45 -1.99 -0.77
C PHE A 81 -4.15 -3.26 -0.22
N ASP A 82 -5.43 -3.42 -0.48
CA ASP A 82 -6.26 -4.58 -0.13
C ASP A 82 -6.22 -5.70 -1.17
N ASN A 83 -5.38 -5.57 -2.21
CA ASN A 83 -5.26 -6.57 -3.28
C ASN A 83 -3.80 -6.77 -3.73
N VAL A 84 -2.87 -6.81 -2.76
CA VAL A 84 -1.43 -7.00 -2.98
C VAL A 84 -0.84 -8.15 -2.17
N SER A 85 -1.67 -8.99 -1.59
CA SER A 85 -1.22 -10.13 -0.77
C SER A 85 -0.34 -11.09 -1.57
N SER A 86 -0.69 -11.39 -2.83
CA SER A 86 0.14 -12.23 -3.71
C SER A 86 1.53 -11.61 -3.97
N ASP A 87 1.58 -10.28 -4.17
CA ASP A 87 2.83 -9.56 -4.43
C ASP A 87 3.76 -9.59 -3.21
N ILE A 88 3.20 -9.43 -2.01
CA ILE A 88 3.95 -9.52 -0.74
C ILE A 88 4.50 -10.94 -0.57
N GLY A 89 3.69 -11.97 -0.81
CA GLY A 89 4.11 -13.37 -0.73
C GLY A 89 5.24 -13.70 -1.70
N ALA A 90 5.18 -13.19 -2.95
CA ALA A 90 6.22 -13.33 -3.95
C ALA A 90 7.51 -12.60 -3.56
N ALA A 91 7.40 -11.39 -2.98
CA ALA A 91 8.54 -10.62 -2.47
C ALA A 91 9.26 -11.35 -1.32
N ILE A 92 8.53 -11.96 -0.39
CA ILE A 92 9.10 -12.79 0.66
C ILE A 92 9.82 -14.00 0.04
N GLY A 93 9.22 -14.64 -0.96
CA GLY A 93 9.79 -15.79 -1.65
C GLY A 93 11.13 -15.48 -2.31
N ILE A 94 11.21 -14.40 -3.11
CA ILE A 94 12.46 -14.01 -3.77
C ILE A 94 13.53 -13.59 -2.76
N LEU A 95 13.15 -12.90 -1.67
CA LEU A 95 14.09 -12.54 -0.62
C LEU A 95 14.76 -13.77 -0.02
N GLN A 96 14.00 -14.80 0.37
CA GLN A 96 14.54 -16.03 0.94
C GLN A 96 15.34 -16.86 -0.07
N GLN A 97 14.94 -16.82 -1.34
CA GLN A 97 15.70 -17.47 -2.41
C GLN A 97 17.08 -16.82 -2.61
N ARG A 98 17.15 -15.49 -2.52
CA ARG A 98 18.40 -14.72 -2.69
C ARG A 98 19.28 -14.75 -1.46
N VAL A 99 18.68 -14.86 -0.27
CA VAL A 99 19.37 -14.87 1.02
C VAL A 99 18.92 -16.10 1.84
N PRO A 100 19.46 -17.30 1.54
CA PRO A 100 19.00 -18.56 2.16
C PRO A 100 19.20 -18.65 3.68
N SER A 101 20.05 -17.80 4.26
CA SER A 101 20.23 -17.71 5.71
C SER A 101 19.04 -17.08 6.44
N VAL A 102 18.16 -16.37 5.71
CA VAL A 102 16.97 -15.73 6.26
C VAL A 102 15.89 -16.77 6.56
N LYS A 103 15.55 -16.92 7.82
CA LYS A 103 14.48 -17.81 8.31
C LYS A 103 13.16 -17.08 8.49
N HIS A 104 13.24 -15.80 8.88
CA HIS A 104 12.08 -14.99 9.26
C HIS A 104 12.07 -13.65 8.52
N VAL A 105 10.88 -13.08 8.39
CA VAL A 105 10.70 -11.78 7.74
C VAL A 105 9.86 -10.87 8.64
N ALA A 106 10.31 -9.65 8.84
CA ALA A 106 9.50 -8.57 9.37
C ALA A 106 8.96 -7.72 8.21
N LEU A 107 7.64 -7.49 8.21
CA LEU A 107 7.01 -6.59 7.24
C LEU A 107 7.00 -5.16 7.79
N TRP A 108 7.55 -4.24 7.05
CA TRP A 108 7.54 -2.82 7.38
C TRP A 108 6.62 -2.07 6.41
N GLY A 109 5.68 -1.30 6.92
CA GLY A 109 4.74 -0.54 6.10
C GLY A 109 4.36 0.82 6.69
N LEU A 110 4.10 1.78 5.80
CA LEU A 110 3.62 3.12 6.13
C LEU A 110 2.28 3.37 5.43
N CYS A 111 1.27 3.89 6.16
CA CYS A 111 -0.07 4.19 5.66
C CYS A 111 -0.70 2.96 4.95
N ASP A 112 -1.00 3.05 3.64
CA ASP A 112 -1.52 1.95 2.83
C ASP A 112 -0.63 0.69 2.90
N GLY A 113 0.69 0.87 2.94
CA GLY A 113 1.64 -0.24 3.09
C GLY A 113 1.54 -0.93 4.44
N ALA A 114 1.26 -0.18 5.51
CA ALA A 114 1.01 -0.76 6.83
C ALA A 114 -0.30 -1.55 6.86
N SER A 115 -1.33 -1.04 6.20
CA SER A 115 -2.61 -1.75 6.07
C SER A 115 -2.48 -3.01 5.22
N ALA A 116 -1.72 -2.96 4.12
CA ALA A 116 -1.42 -4.12 3.28
C ALA A 116 -0.66 -5.21 4.06
N ALA A 117 0.35 -4.83 4.85
CA ALA A 117 1.10 -5.77 5.69
C ALA A 117 0.19 -6.48 6.71
N LEU A 118 -0.71 -5.72 7.35
CA LEU A 118 -1.65 -6.24 8.33
C LEU A 118 -2.67 -7.20 7.68
N LEU A 119 -3.23 -6.82 6.53
CA LEU A 119 -4.17 -7.65 5.77
C LEU A 119 -3.49 -8.94 5.29
N TYR A 120 -2.30 -8.84 4.70
CA TYR A 120 -1.52 -10.01 4.29
C TYR A 120 -1.35 -11.00 5.43
N PHE A 121 -0.88 -10.54 6.59
CA PHE A 121 -0.67 -11.41 7.75
C PHE A 121 -1.98 -12.01 8.25
N HIS A 122 -3.05 -11.23 8.30
CA HIS A 122 -4.37 -11.71 8.72
C HIS A 122 -4.96 -12.76 7.78
N GLU A 123 -4.79 -12.59 6.47
CA GLU A 123 -5.35 -13.49 5.46
C GLU A 123 -4.55 -14.80 5.32
N THR A 124 -3.23 -14.68 5.37
CA THR A 124 -2.35 -15.81 5.02
C THR A 124 -1.81 -16.58 6.23
N HIS A 125 -1.70 -15.91 7.39
CA HIS A 125 -1.00 -16.45 8.57
C HIS A 125 0.38 -17.04 8.19
N ASP A 126 1.10 -16.36 7.26
CA ASP A 126 2.35 -16.83 6.70
C ASP A 126 3.39 -17.08 7.81
N PRO A 127 3.83 -18.35 8.02
CA PRO A 127 4.74 -18.68 9.12
C PRO A 127 6.14 -18.07 8.96
N ARG A 128 6.48 -17.57 7.78
CA ARG A 128 7.74 -16.87 7.51
C ARG A 128 7.75 -15.48 8.15
N VAL A 129 6.56 -14.89 8.40
CA VAL A 129 6.42 -13.56 8.98
C VAL A 129 6.39 -13.65 10.50
N ASN A 130 7.42 -13.11 11.16
CA ASN A 130 7.54 -13.08 12.62
C ASN A 130 7.42 -11.68 13.23
N GLY A 131 7.28 -10.63 12.41
CA GLY A 131 7.20 -9.26 12.87
C GLY A 131 6.45 -8.35 11.93
N LEU A 132 5.75 -7.37 12.50
CA LEU A 132 5.08 -6.29 11.78
C LEU A 132 5.52 -4.95 12.37
N CYS A 133 6.05 -4.06 11.53
CA CYS A 133 6.32 -2.67 11.87
C CYS A 133 5.35 -1.78 11.09
N LEU A 134 4.30 -1.34 11.75
CA LEU A 134 3.16 -0.66 11.14
C LEU A 134 3.14 0.81 11.55
N LEU A 135 3.35 1.70 10.58
CA LEU A 135 3.29 3.14 10.79
C LEU A 135 2.01 3.69 10.20
N ASN A 136 1.15 4.24 11.07
CA ASN A 136 -0.10 4.88 10.69
C ASN A 136 -0.99 4.00 9.78
N PRO A 137 -1.28 2.74 10.15
CA PRO A 137 -2.20 1.90 9.40
C PRO A 137 -3.60 2.49 9.42
N TRP A 138 -4.34 2.33 8.33
CA TRP A 138 -5.71 2.79 8.25
C TRP A 138 -6.56 1.82 7.43
N ILE A 139 -7.84 1.72 7.78
CA ILE A 139 -8.79 0.86 7.06
C ILE A 139 -9.70 1.76 6.23
N ARG A 140 -9.74 1.52 4.93
CA ARG A 140 -10.76 2.10 4.05
C ARG A 140 -11.99 1.20 4.10
N SER A 141 -13.05 1.67 4.74
CA SER A 141 -14.38 1.14 4.45
C SER A 141 -15.03 2.01 3.36
N GLU A 142 -15.87 1.41 2.50
CA GLU A 142 -16.68 2.18 1.52
C GLU A 142 -17.48 3.30 2.20
N ALA A 143 -17.92 3.07 3.44
CA ALA A 143 -18.62 4.05 4.26
C ALA A 143 -17.71 5.21 4.67
N SER A 144 -16.43 4.97 5.03
CA SER A 144 -15.49 6.05 5.38
C SER A 144 -15.10 6.87 4.16
N LEU A 145 -14.95 6.24 2.99
CA LEU A 145 -14.72 6.92 1.71
C LEU A 145 -15.92 7.77 1.31
N ALA A 146 -17.15 7.23 1.42
CA ALA A 146 -18.37 7.98 1.13
C ALA A 146 -18.52 9.18 2.08
N LYS A 147 -18.25 8.99 3.38
CA LYS A 147 -18.30 10.05 4.40
C LYS A 147 -17.28 11.17 4.14
N THR A 148 -16.06 10.81 3.75
CA THR A 148 -14.99 11.75 3.40
C THR A 148 -15.28 12.49 2.11
N GLN A 149 -15.77 11.79 1.07
CA GLN A 149 -16.17 12.41 -0.20
C GLN A 149 -17.35 13.36 -0.03
N VAL A 150 -18.36 12.99 0.76
CA VAL A 150 -19.51 13.86 1.05
C VAL A 150 -19.05 15.11 1.82
N LYS A 151 -18.25 14.94 2.87
CA LYS A 151 -17.81 16.06 3.72
C LYS A 151 -16.86 17.03 3.00
N HIS A 152 -15.88 16.54 2.27
CA HIS A 152 -14.82 17.39 1.69
C HIS A 152 -15.09 17.81 0.24
N TYR A 153 -15.61 16.93 -0.60
CA TYR A 153 -15.84 17.23 -2.01
C TYR A 153 -17.16 17.94 -2.23
N TYR A 154 -18.25 17.40 -1.69
CA TYR A 154 -19.58 17.99 -1.90
C TYR A 154 -19.85 19.19 -1.01
N GLY A 155 -19.33 19.22 0.22
CA GLY A 155 -19.42 20.38 1.09
C GLY A 155 -18.76 21.62 0.47
N ARG A 156 -17.55 21.48 -0.10
CA ARG A 156 -16.87 22.56 -0.82
C ARG A 156 -17.60 22.98 -2.09
N ARG A 157 -18.17 22.02 -2.83
CA ARG A 157 -18.87 22.27 -4.09
C ARG A 157 -20.22 22.95 -3.89
N LEU A 158 -20.93 22.65 -2.81
CA LEU A 158 -22.16 23.32 -2.41
C LEU A 158 -21.94 24.79 -1.99
N MET A 159 -20.73 25.11 -1.53
CA MET A 159 -20.36 26.50 -1.20
C MET A 159 -19.94 27.34 -2.42
N GLN A 160 -19.72 26.76 -3.58
CA GLN A 160 -19.33 27.47 -4.81
C GLN A 160 -20.57 27.98 -5.56
N LYS A 161 -20.64 29.29 -5.78
CA LYS A 161 -21.73 29.95 -6.55
C LYS A 161 -21.90 29.36 -7.94
N GLU A 162 -20.79 28.92 -8.56
CA GLU A 162 -20.78 28.29 -9.88
C GLU A 162 -21.54 26.95 -9.94
N PHE A 163 -21.59 26.21 -8.84
CA PHE A 163 -22.37 24.99 -8.75
C PHE A 163 -23.86 25.27 -8.86
N TRP A 164 -24.36 26.27 -8.14
CA TRP A 164 -25.77 26.66 -8.18
C TRP A 164 -26.16 27.23 -9.54
N TYR A 165 -25.25 27.96 -10.19
CA TYR A 165 -25.48 28.47 -11.54
C TYR A 165 -25.58 27.34 -12.57
N LYS A 166 -24.73 26.32 -12.47
CA LYS A 166 -24.78 25.13 -13.35
C LYS A 166 -26.01 24.25 -13.08
N LEU A 167 -26.48 24.21 -11.83
CA LEU A 167 -27.70 23.49 -11.47
C LEU A 167 -28.93 24.20 -12.06
N ALA A 168 -29.01 25.51 -11.92
CA ALA A 168 -30.11 26.34 -12.45
C ALA A 168 -30.15 26.36 -14.01
N SER A 169 -28.99 26.24 -14.65
CA SER A 169 -28.86 26.24 -16.11
C SER A 169 -29.07 24.85 -16.76
N GLY A 170 -29.48 23.83 -16.01
CA GLY A 170 -29.79 22.47 -16.53
C GLY A 170 -28.57 21.68 -17.03
N LYS A 171 -27.33 22.15 -16.81
CA LYS A 171 -26.10 21.51 -17.28
C LYS A 171 -25.55 20.40 -16.38
N VAL A 172 -26.26 20.07 -15.30
CA VAL A 172 -25.87 18.96 -14.40
C VAL A 172 -26.49 17.67 -14.92
N THR A 173 -25.65 16.73 -15.31
CA THR A 173 -26.10 15.41 -15.81
C THR A 173 -26.81 14.62 -14.70
N LEU A 174 -27.90 13.95 -15.03
CA LEU A 174 -28.69 13.08 -14.12
C LEU A 174 -27.79 12.05 -13.39
N ARG A 175 -26.71 11.58 -14.03
CA ARG A 175 -25.70 10.69 -13.43
C ARG A 175 -24.99 11.28 -12.20
N ALA A 176 -24.74 12.59 -12.18
CA ALA A 176 -24.11 13.25 -11.05
C ALA A 176 -25.04 13.34 -9.84
N VAL A 177 -26.35 13.53 -10.09
CA VAL A 177 -27.37 13.57 -9.03
C VAL A 177 -27.63 12.18 -8.47
N VAL A 178 -27.72 11.16 -9.30
CA VAL A 178 -27.90 9.76 -8.88
C VAL A 178 -26.69 9.28 -8.07
N GLY A 179 -25.47 9.59 -8.51
CA GLY A 179 -24.25 9.25 -7.76
C GLY A 179 -24.17 9.96 -6.38
N PHE A 180 -24.70 11.18 -6.28
CA PHE A 180 -24.78 11.90 -5.00
C PHE A 180 -25.79 11.23 -4.06
N VAL A 181 -27.00 10.90 -4.55
CA VAL A 181 -28.04 10.25 -3.74
C VAL A 181 -27.62 8.85 -3.28
N GLN A 182 -26.94 8.07 -4.12
CA GLN A 182 -26.40 6.76 -3.71
C GLN A 182 -25.35 6.89 -2.61
N LYS A 183 -24.43 7.83 -2.72
CA LYS A 183 -23.37 8.04 -1.73
C LYS A 183 -23.89 8.61 -0.41
N THR A 184 -24.89 9.47 -0.44
CA THR A 184 -25.55 9.97 0.79
C THR A 184 -26.37 8.89 1.49
N ARG A 185 -27.05 7.98 0.74
CA ARG A 185 -27.75 6.83 1.31
C ARG A 185 -26.80 5.82 1.97
N LEU A 186 -25.64 5.54 1.36
CA LEU A 186 -24.61 4.67 1.93
C LEU A 186 -23.96 5.29 3.21
N ALA A 187 -23.78 6.60 3.24
CA ALA A 187 -23.28 7.30 4.40
C ALA A 187 -24.30 7.33 5.57
N ALA A 188 -25.59 7.38 5.28
CA ALA A 188 -26.66 7.44 6.28
C ALA A 188 -27.06 6.05 6.82
N ALA A 189 -27.01 4.99 6.01
CA ALA A 189 -27.46 3.65 6.38
C ALA A 189 -26.65 3.00 7.51
N ARG A 190 -25.41 3.43 7.76
CA ARG A 190 -24.55 2.90 8.84
C ARG A 190 -24.46 3.78 10.08
N SER A 191 -24.94 5.01 10.03
CA SER A 191 -25.10 5.82 11.26
C SER A 191 -26.12 5.21 12.24
N ASN A 192 -27.02 4.35 11.74
CA ASN A 192 -28.02 3.66 12.55
C ASN A 192 -27.60 2.27 13.08
N GLN A 193 -26.38 1.82 12.78
CA GLN A 193 -25.85 0.54 13.31
C GLN A 193 -24.79 0.74 14.42
N GLU A 194 -24.40 1.97 14.71
CA GLU A 194 -23.44 2.33 15.76
C GLU A 194 -24.10 3.05 16.97
N SER A 195 -25.44 2.98 17.09
CA SER A 195 -26.19 3.47 18.26
C SER A 195 -26.75 2.30 19.07
#